data_0a11fbdf19cdbbdd2e9b2ff7236aeaeb
#
_entry.id   0a11fbdf19cdbbdd2e9b2ff7236aeaeb
#
_cell.length_a   1.000
_cell.length_b   1.000
_cell.length_c   1.000
_cell.angle_alpha   90.00
_cell.angle_beta   90.00
_cell.angle_gamma   90.00
#
_symmetry.space_group_name_H-M   'P 1'
#
loop_
_entity.id
_entity.type
_entity.pdbx_description
1 polymer ?
#
loop_
_entity_poly.entity_id
_entity_poly.type
_entity_poly.pdbx_seq_one_letter_code
_entity_poly.pdbx_strand_id
1 'polypeptide(L)'
;DFRPEYRLLGARLPMLRPAPVMALTATATPRVQQDIVAQLRLATGNKQLIHGFRRDNLAIECLEVLPSERAERCAEWLRQPGRLPAIVYAATRKSAEETAKVLGKRFRAAPYHAGLSTAEREQAQTKFLSGKLDVVVATVAFGMGVDKADVRTVIHLALPGSVEGYYQEIGRAGRDGLP
;
A
#
# COMPACT_ATOMS: atom_id res chain seq x y z
N ASP A 1 -3.72 10.23 -16.25
CA ASP A 1 -3.10 8.99 -16.76
C ASP A 1 -1.69 8.84 -16.19
N PHE A 2 -1.47 7.81 -15.41
CA PHE A 2 -0.19 7.58 -14.73
C PHE A 2 0.95 7.22 -15.70
N ARG A 3 0.65 6.52 -16.79
CA ARG A 3 1.62 6.13 -17.83
C ARG A 3 0.94 6.10 -19.20
N PRO A 4 0.98 7.19 -19.96
CA PRO A 4 0.37 7.27 -21.29
C PRO A 4 0.89 6.20 -22.26
N GLU A 5 2.15 5.76 -22.05
CA GLU A 5 2.81 4.76 -22.90
C GLU A 5 2.09 3.39 -22.89
N TYR A 6 1.38 3.06 -21.83
CA TYR A 6 0.60 1.81 -21.78
C TYR A 6 -0.48 1.78 -22.86
N ARG A 7 -1.03 2.92 -23.27
CA ARG A 7 -2.00 3.00 -24.37
C ARG A 7 -1.39 2.63 -25.73
N LEU A 8 -0.08 2.78 -25.88
CA LEU A 8 0.63 2.44 -27.11
C LEU A 8 0.94 0.94 -27.22
N LEU A 9 0.83 0.17 -26.13
CA LEU A 9 1.12 -1.26 -26.14
C LEU A 9 0.25 -2.03 -27.12
N GLY A 10 -1.05 -1.71 -27.21
CA GLY A 10 -1.97 -2.38 -28.14
C GLY A 10 -1.54 -2.32 -29.62
N ALA A 11 -0.82 -1.26 -30.02
CA ALA A 11 -0.28 -1.14 -31.37
C ALA A 11 1.00 -2.00 -31.57
N ARG A 12 1.75 -2.29 -30.51
CA ARG A 12 3.02 -3.03 -30.56
C ARG A 12 2.87 -4.53 -30.31
N LEU A 13 1.84 -4.95 -29.57
CA LEU A 13 1.59 -6.35 -29.24
C LEU A 13 1.51 -7.30 -30.45
N PRO A 14 0.92 -6.91 -31.61
CA PRO A 14 0.90 -7.77 -32.79
C PRO A 14 2.28 -8.19 -33.28
N MET A 15 3.34 -7.36 -33.04
CA MET A 15 4.72 -7.66 -33.42
C MET A 15 5.34 -8.79 -32.58
N LEU A 16 4.77 -9.08 -31.43
CA LEU A 16 5.26 -10.10 -30.49
C LEU A 16 4.55 -11.46 -30.68
N ARG A 17 3.61 -11.57 -31.62
CA ARG A 17 2.92 -12.85 -31.88
C ARG A 17 3.92 -13.87 -32.42
N PRO A 18 3.79 -15.16 -32.04
CA PRO A 18 2.64 -15.80 -31.36
C PRO A 18 2.67 -15.74 -29.82
N ALA A 19 3.49 -14.92 -29.18
CA ALA A 19 3.58 -14.85 -27.73
C ALA A 19 2.21 -14.53 -27.10
N PRO A 20 1.80 -15.28 -26.05
CA PRO A 20 0.57 -14.99 -25.33
C PRO A 20 0.70 -13.67 -24.56
N VAL A 21 -0.42 -12.94 -24.41
CA VAL A 21 -0.48 -11.69 -23.67
C VAL A 21 -1.25 -11.92 -22.37
N MET A 22 -0.64 -11.57 -21.24
CA MET A 22 -1.27 -11.58 -19.93
C MET A 22 -1.23 -10.18 -19.33
N ALA A 23 -2.40 -9.63 -18.98
CA ALA A 23 -2.52 -8.38 -18.26
C ALA A 23 -2.88 -8.67 -16.79
N LEU A 24 -2.12 -8.12 -15.87
CA LEU A 24 -2.30 -8.31 -14.44
C LEU A 24 -2.51 -6.96 -13.75
N THR A 25 -3.48 -6.90 -12.85
CA THR A 25 -3.72 -5.75 -12.00
C THR A 25 -4.27 -6.20 -10.65
N ALA A 26 -3.88 -5.51 -9.58
CA ALA A 26 -4.41 -5.76 -8.25
C ALA A 26 -5.78 -5.11 -8.04
N THR A 27 -6.07 -4.02 -8.77
CA THR A 27 -7.27 -3.21 -8.59
C THR A 27 -7.76 -2.76 -9.96
N ALA A 28 -8.89 -3.28 -10.40
CA ALA A 28 -9.54 -2.84 -11.63
C ALA A 28 -11.05 -2.85 -11.46
N THR A 29 -11.67 -1.68 -11.56
CA THR A 29 -13.13 -1.60 -11.65
C THR A 29 -13.61 -2.26 -12.96
N PRO A 30 -14.88 -2.67 -13.09
CA PRO A 30 -15.40 -3.25 -14.32
C PRO A 30 -15.11 -2.41 -15.56
N ARG A 31 -15.19 -1.09 -15.44
CA ARG A 31 -14.85 -0.16 -16.52
C ARG A 31 -13.38 -0.24 -16.92
N VAL A 32 -12.48 -0.28 -15.93
CA VAL A 32 -11.03 -0.42 -16.18
C VAL A 32 -10.69 -1.77 -16.80
N GLN A 33 -11.37 -2.85 -16.39
CA GLN A 33 -11.21 -4.18 -16.99
C GLN A 33 -11.57 -4.15 -18.48
N GLN A 34 -12.68 -3.54 -18.83
CA GLN A 34 -13.11 -3.38 -20.24
C GLN A 34 -12.11 -2.52 -21.03
N ASP A 35 -11.62 -1.43 -20.42
CA ASP A 35 -10.63 -0.56 -21.06
C ASP A 35 -9.31 -1.30 -21.33
N ILE A 36 -8.83 -2.13 -20.40
CA ILE A 36 -7.65 -2.97 -20.58
C ILE A 36 -7.82 -3.92 -21.79
N VAL A 37 -8.94 -4.62 -21.87
CA VAL A 37 -9.22 -5.53 -22.99
C VAL A 37 -9.22 -4.78 -24.32
N ALA A 38 -9.87 -3.62 -24.38
CA ALA A 38 -9.95 -2.79 -25.58
C ALA A 38 -8.59 -2.21 -25.98
N GLN A 39 -7.86 -1.61 -25.05
CA GLN A 39 -6.57 -0.95 -25.28
C GLN A 39 -5.48 -1.94 -25.72
N LEU A 40 -5.46 -3.12 -25.11
CA LEU A 40 -4.50 -4.18 -25.47
C LEU A 40 -4.96 -5.01 -26.69
N ARG A 41 -6.15 -4.73 -27.24
CA ARG A 41 -6.74 -5.47 -28.38
C ARG A 41 -6.70 -6.99 -28.14
N LEU A 42 -7.07 -7.42 -26.93
CA LEU A 42 -7.11 -8.82 -26.60
C LEU A 42 -8.14 -9.56 -27.47
N ALA A 43 -7.80 -10.77 -27.87
CA ALA A 43 -8.65 -11.55 -28.78
C ALA A 43 -10.05 -11.79 -28.20
N THR A 44 -11.04 -11.93 -29.07
CA THR A 44 -12.38 -12.37 -28.73
C THR A 44 -12.28 -13.73 -28.03
N GLY A 45 -12.90 -13.87 -26.85
CA GLY A 45 -12.78 -15.10 -26.04
C GLY A 45 -11.58 -15.09 -25.08
N ASN A 46 -10.93 -13.92 -24.84
CA ASN A 46 -9.93 -13.81 -23.79
C ASN A 46 -10.49 -14.29 -22.44
N LYS A 47 -9.65 -14.94 -21.64
CA LYS A 47 -10.04 -15.42 -20.32
C LYS A 47 -9.78 -14.33 -19.29
N GLN A 48 -10.83 -13.90 -18.60
CA GLN A 48 -10.73 -12.97 -17.49
C GLN A 48 -10.84 -13.75 -16.18
N LEU A 49 -9.82 -13.64 -15.33
CA LEU A 49 -9.78 -14.25 -14.01
C LEU A 49 -9.93 -13.12 -12.97
N ILE A 50 -11.12 -13.03 -12.40
CA ILE A 50 -11.46 -12.00 -11.41
C ILE A 50 -11.60 -12.69 -10.07
N HIS A 51 -10.68 -12.44 -9.16
CA HIS A 51 -10.74 -12.91 -7.79
C HIS A 51 -11.39 -11.85 -6.90
N GLY A 52 -12.15 -12.29 -5.90
CA GLY A 52 -12.77 -11.39 -4.94
C GLY A 52 -11.75 -10.59 -4.14
N PHE A 53 -12.15 -9.38 -3.76
CA PHE A 53 -11.32 -8.45 -2.99
C PHE A 53 -11.40 -8.67 -1.48
N ARG A 54 -12.29 -9.52 -1.02
CA ARG A 54 -12.52 -9.74 0.41
C ARG A 54 -11.34 -10.45 1.06
N ARG A 55 -10.87 -9.86 2.14
CA ARG A 55 -9.81 -10.39 3.00
C ARG A 55 -10.42 -10.66 4.37
N ASP A 56 -10.80 -11.91 4.63
CA ASP A 56 -11.53 -12.30 5.86
C ASP A 56 -10.68 -12.16 7.13
N ASN A 57 -9.36 -12.09 6.97
CA ASN A 57 -8.41 -11.89 8.07
C ASN A 57 -8.12 -10.41 8.38
N LEU A 58 -8.77 -9.45 7.70
CA LEU A 58 -8.59 -8.02 7.97
C LEU A 58 -9.86 -7.45 8.61
N ALA A 59 -9.73 -6.90 9.81
CA ALA A 59 -10.75 -6.09 10.45
C ALA A 59 -10.53 -4.60 10.11
N ILE A 60 -11.60 -3.89 9.80
CA ILE A 60 -11.56 -2.45 9.51
C ILE A 60 -12.27 -1.73 10.65
N GLU A 61 -11.56 -0.79 11.27
CA GLU A 61 -12.08 0.07 12.32
C GLU A 61 -11.91 1.53 11.93
N CYS A 62 -12.86 2.37 12.28
CA CYS A 62 -12.83 3.80 12.04
C CYS A 62 -13.09 4.54 13.36
N LEU A 63 -12.20 5.44 13.73
CA LEU A 63 -12.29 6.23 14.95
C LEU A 63 -12.30 7.71 14.59
N GLU A 64 -13.22 8.46 15.18
CA GLU A 64 -13.20 9.91 15.09
C GLU A 64 -12.20 10.45 16.13
N VAL A 65 -11.17 11.16 15.65
CA VAL A 65 -10.06 11.66 16.47
C VAL A 65 -9.67 13.05 16.00
N LEU A 66 -9.51 13.99 16.93
CA LEU A 66 -9.02 15.33 16.62
C LEU A 66 -7.62 15.26 15.99
N PRO A 67 -7.31 16.10 15.00
CA PRO A 67 -6.01 16.09 14.32
C PRO A 67 -4.80 16.15 15.25
N SER A 68 -4.90 16.94 16.34
CA SER A 68 -3.86 17.08 17.36
C SER A 68 -3.61 15.82 18.20
N GLU A 69 -4.58 14.92 18.29
CA GLU A 69 -4.52 13.72 19.13
C GLU A 69 -4.18 12.44 18.34
N ARG A 70 -4.17 12.52 17.00
CA ARG A 70 -4.01 11.33 16.15
C ARG A 70 -2.74 10.53 16.44
N ALA A 71 -1.61 11.20 16.65
CA ALA A 71 -0.35 10.54 16.90
C ALA A 71 -0.32 9.78 18.25
N GLU A 72 -0.85 10.40 19.31
CA GLU A 72 -0.92 9.75 20.63
C GLU A 72 -1.96 8.63 20.62
N ARG A 73 -3.11 8.83 19.99
CA ARG A 73 -4.12 7.76 19.85
C ARG A 73 -3.58 6.58 19.04
N CYS A 74 -2.82 6.85 17.99
CA CYS A 74 -2.12 5.82 17.24
C CYS A 74 -1.14 5.04 18.14
N ALA A 75 -0.37 5.74 18.98
CA ALA A 75 0.54 5.10 19.92
C ALA A 75 -0.19 4.23 20.96
N GLU A 76 -1.33 4.68 21.47
CA GLU A 76 -2.16 3.91 22.39
C GLU A 76 -2.71 2.64 21.74
N TRP A 77 -3.20 2.76 20.51
CA TRP A 77 -3.73 1.63 19.74
C TRP A 77 -2.66 0.56 19.48
N LEU A 78 -1.47 0.97 19.07
CA LEU A 78 -0.36 0.07 18.77
C LEU A 78 0.23 -0.63 20.00
N ARG A 79 -0.08 -0.18 21.22
CA ARG A 79 0.34 -0.86 22.47
C ARG A 79 -0.43 -2.15 22.74
N GLN A 80 -1.57 -2.35 22.09
CA GLN A 80 -2.33 -3.58 22.25
C GLN A 80 -1.54 -4.78 21.72
N PRO A 81 -1.62 -5.95 22.35
CA PRO A 81 -0.94 -7.16 21.88
C PRO A 81 -1.35 -7.51 20.44
N GLY A 82 -0.40 -7.98 19.64
CA GLY A 82 -0.65 -8.43 18.28
C GLY A 82 -0.80 -7.32 17.23
N ARG A 83 -0.56 -6.05 17.59
CA ARG A 83 -0.71 -4.91 16.63
C ARG A 83 0.57 -4.57 15.85
N LEU A 84 1.69 -5.18 16.19
CA LEU A 84 2.98 -4.94 15.52
C LEU A 84 3.43 -6.18 14.72
N PRO A 85 4.19 -5.96 13.64
CA PRO A 85 4.65 -4.68 13.07
C PRO A 85 3.55 -3.91 12.35
N ALA A 86 3.70 -2.58 12.27
CA ALA A 86 2.67 -1.68 11.75
C ALA A 86 3.20 -0.68 10.71
N ILE A 87 2.30 -0.30 9.78
CA ILE A 87 2.50 0.80 8.84
C ILE A 87 1.48 1.90 9.17
N VAL A 88 1.94 3.13 9.33
CA VAL A 88 1.11 4.29 9.61
C VAL A 88 1.21 5.26 8.43
N TYR A 89 0.12 5.51 7.74
CA TYR A 89 0.06 6.45 6.63
C TYR A 89 -0.30 7.84 7.08
N ALA A 90 0.56 8.80 6.77
CA ALA A 90 0.39 10.23 7.05
C ALA A 90 0.21 11.01 5.74
N ALA A 91 -0.61 12.07 5.77
CA ALA A 91 -0.92 12.85 4.58
C ALA A 91 0.27 13.67 4.05
N THR A 92 1.17 14.11 4.94
CA THR A 92 2.31 14.97 4.59
C THR A 92 3.63 14.44 5.16
N ARG A 93 4.74 14.87 4.58
CA ARG A 93 6.09 14.56 5.07
C ARG A 93 6.27 15.01 6.52
N LYS A 94 5.86 16.25 6.81
CA LYS A 94 5.92 16.82 8.16
C LYS A 94 5.14 15.99 9.16
N SER A 95 3.90 15.62 8.83
CA SER A 95 3.08 14.77 9.69
C SER A 95 3.70 13.38 9.88
N ALA A 96 4.36 12.82 8.87
CA ALA A 96 5.05 11.54 8.99
C ALA A 96 6.23 11.63 9.97
N GLU A 97 7.04 12.70 9.90
CA GLU A 97 8.17 12.93 10.80
C GLU A 97 7.70 13.17 12.26
N GLU A 98 6.70 14.04 12.44
CA GLU A 98 6.14 14.36 13.75
C GLU A 98 5.53 13.12 14.41
N THR A 99 4.76 12.36 13.68
CA THR A 99 4.16 11.12 14.18
C THR A 99 5.23 10.07 14.49
N ALA A 100 6.24 9.89 13.62
CA ALA A 100 7.35 8.97 13.89
C ALA A 100 8.11 9.37 15.17
N LYS A 101 8.25 10.66 15.44
CA LYS A 101 8.88 11.17 16.68
C LYS A 101 8.04 10.87 17.93
N VAL A 102 6.71 10.98 17.84
CA VAL A 102 5.80 10.61 18.93
C VAL A 102 5.87 9.10 19.18
N LEU A 103 5.73 8.29 18.12
CA LEU A 103 5.79 6.83 18.21
C LEU A 103 7.15 6.34 18.66
N GLY A 104 8.24 7.02 18.29
CA GLY A 104 9.61 6.70 18.67
C GLY A 104 9.90 6.76 20.16
N LYS A 105 9.02 7.38 20.96
CA LYS A 105 9.11 7.34 22.43
C LYS A 105 8.76 5.97 23.02
N ARG A 106 8.08 5.12 22.25
CA ARG A 106 7.53 3.82 22.76
C ARG A 106 7.87 2.63 21.87
N PHE A 107 8.16 2.86 20.60
CA PHE A 107 8.40 1.84 19.57
C PHE A 107 9.68 2.15 18.81
N ARG A 108 10.26 1.16 18.17
CA ARG A 108 11.31 1.39 17.16
C ARG A 108 10.62 1.89 15.88
N ALA A 109 10.44 3.21 15.77
CA ALA A 109 9.71 3.84 14.68
C ALA A 109 10.62 4.71 13.83
N ALA A 110 10.34 4.77 12.52
CA ALA A 110 11.05 5.63 11.58
C ALA A 110 10.09 6.23 10.56
N PRO A 111 10.35 7.48 10.08
CA PRO A 111 9.61 8.06 8.98
C PRO A 111 10.05 7.47 7.63
N TYR A 112 9.16 7.50 6.64
CA TYR A 112 9.47 7.15 5.27
C TYR A 112 8.68 8.04 4.29
N HIS A 113 9.39 8.87 3.52
CA HIS A 113 8.77 9.75 2.52
C HIS A 113 9.77 10.18 1.45
N ALA A 114 9.27 10.73 0.36
CA ALA A 114 10.09 11.14 -0.79
C ALA A 114 11.08 12.31 -0.49
N GLY A 115 10.97 12.98 0.66
CA GLY A 115 11.92 13.99 1.11
C GLY A 115 13.19 13.45 1.75
N LEU A 116 13.21 12.16 2.12
CA LEU A 116 14.40 11.49 2.62
C LEU A 116 15.34 11.12 1.47
N SER A 117 16.64 11.06 1.74
CA SER A 117 17.64 10.53 0.82
C SER A 117 17.34 9.07 0.47
N THR A 118 17.88 8.59 -0.64
CA THR A 118 17.73 7.18 -1.03
C THR A 118 18.29 6.25 0.03
N ALA A 119 19.45 6.57 0.61
CA ALA A 119 20.06 5.76 1.67
C ALA A 119 19.19 5.68 2.93
N GLU A 120 18.59 6.78 3.36
CA GLU A 120 17.67 6.78 4.52
C GLU A 120 16.43 5.94 4.27
N ARG A 121 15.86 6.04 3.07
CA ARG A 121 14.69 5.23 2.68
C ARG A 121 15.03 3.74 2.65
N GLU A 122 16.13 3.36 2.04
CA GLU A 122 16.60 1.97 1.98
C GLU A 122 16.90 1.43 3.38
N GLN A 123 17.52 2.24 4.24
CA GLN A 123 17.79 1.86 5.62
C GLN A 123 16.49 1.62 6.42
N ALA A 124 15.52 2.53 6.33
CA ALA A 124 14.24 2.39 7.02
C ALA A 124 13.49 1.15 6.53
N GLN A 125 13.44 0.94 5.21
CA GLN A 125 12.81 -0.23 4.62
C GLN A 125 13.49 -1.53 5.04
N THR A 126 14.81 -1.62 4.96
CA THR A 126 15.58 -2.81 5.36
C THR A 126 15.38 -3.12 6.84
N LYS A 127 15.40 -2.11 7.70
CA LYS A 127 15.15 -2.28 9.15
C LYS A 127 13.73 -2.76 9.42
N PHE A 128 12.73 -2.28 8.67
CA PHE A 128 11.36 -2.73 8.84
C PHE A 128 11.18 -4.17 8.37
N LEU A 129 11.69 -4.52 7.19
CA LEU A 129 11.62 -5.88 6.65
C LEU A 129 12.33 -6.89 7.57
N SER A 130 13.47 -6.53 8.14
CA SER A 130 14.24 -7.39 9.06
C SER A 130 13.73 -7.40 10.51
N GLY A 131 12.61 -6.74 10.81
CA GLY A 131 12.06 -6.69 12.18
C GLY A 131 12.85 -5.81 13.16
N LYS A 132 13.79 -4.99 12.67
CA LYS A 132 14.53 -4.01 13.48
C LYS A 132 13.74 -2.72 13.72
N LEU A 133 12.66 -2.50 12.98
CA LEU A 133 11.65 -1.48 13.24
C LEU A 133 10.31 -2.16 13.51
N ASP A 134 9.57 -1.61 14.47
CA ASP A 134 8.20 -2.03 14.80
C ASP A 134 7.19 -1.28 13.96
N VAL A 135 7.49 0.00 13.66
CA VAL A 135 6.55 0.90 12.97
C VAL A 135 7.29 1.72 11.91
N VAL A 136 6.69 1.79 10.73
CA VAL A 136 7.06 2.78 9.71
C VAL A 136 5.93 3.78 9.57
N VAL A 137 6.25 5.08 9.72
CA VAL A 137 5.30 6.17 9.47
C VAL A 137 5.59 6.77 8.11
N ALA A 138 4.70 6.57 7.16
CA ALA A 138 4.97 6.84 5.77
C ALA A 138 3.94 7.75 5.11
N THR A 139 4.35 8.43 4.06
CA THR A 139 3.42 8.92 3.03
C THR A 139 3.14 7.81 2.02
N VAL A 140 2.28 8.05 1.03
CA VAL A 140 2.00 7.12 -0.08
C VAL A 140 3.26 6.64 -0.83
N ALA A 141 4.42 7.25 -0.59
CA ALA A 141 5.69 6.82 -1.16
C ALA A 141 6.17 5.45 -0.65
N PHE A 142 5.69 5.00 0.51
CA PHE A 142 5.98 3.68 1.06
C PHE A 142 4.98 2.67 0.54
N GLY A 143 5.26 2.09 -0.58
CA GLY A 143 4.28 1.21 -1.19
C GLY A 143 4.89 0.23 -2.19
N MET A 144 5.61 0.71 -3.16
CA MET A 144 6.21 -0.15 -4.17
C MET A 144 7.38 -0.94 -3.58
N GLY A 145 7.35 -2.28 -3.73
CA GLY A 145 8.44 -3.16 -3.31
C GLY A 145 8.48 -3.50 -1.81
N VAL A 146 7.48 -3.12 -1.02
CA VAL A 146 7.39 -3.57 0.38
C VAL A 146 6.59 -4.87 0.44
N ASP A 147 7.30 -5.96 0.58
CA ASP A 147 6.72 -7.29 0.78
C ASP A 147 7.15 -7.84 2.15
N LYS A 148 6.34 -7.55 3.16
CA LYS A 148 6.45 -8.05 4.54
C LYS A 148 5.13 -8.73 4.87
N ALA A 149 5.17 -10.05 4.98
CA ALA A 149 3.95 -10.86 5.12
C ALA A 149 3.24 -10.67 6.47
N ASP A 150 4.01 -10.39 7.51
CA ASP A 150 3.58 -10.33 8.91
C ASP A 150 3.20 -8.93 9.40
N VAL A 151 2.89 -7.98 8.53
CA VAL A 151 2.34 -6.68 8.95
C VAL A 151 0.97 -6.91 9.60
N ARG A 152 0.83 -6.51 10.86
CA ARG A 152 -0.40 -6.71 11.64
C ARG A 152 -1.38 -5.55 11.52
N THR A 153 -0.88 -4.33 11.40
CA THR A 153 -1.73 -3.14 11.42
C THR A 153 -1.33 -2.15 10.33
N VAL A 154 -2.33 -1.61 9.66
CA VAL A 154 -2.21 -0.44 8.79
C VAL A 154 -3.13 0.64 9.34
N ILE A 155 -2.56 1.80 9.69
CA ILE A 155 -3.31 2.95 10.20
C ILE A 155 -3.24 4.09 9.19
N HIS A 156 -4.37 4.72 8.93
CA HIS A 156 -4.46 5.96 8.16
C HIS A 156 -4.76 7.13 9.10
N LEU A 157 -3.83 8.08 9.21
CA LEU A 157 -4.04 9.32 10.00
C LEU A 157 -4.88 10.36 9.24
N ALA A 158 -5.11 10.14 7.96
CA ALA A 158 -6.01 10.91 7.11
C ALA A 158 -6.61 9.98 6.05
N LEU A 159 -7.75 10.36 5.52
CA LEU A 159 -8.39 9.58 4.45
C LEU A 159 -7.46 9.50 3.23
N PRO A 160 -7.28 8.32 2.63
CA PRO A 160 -6.58 8.15 1.38
C PRO A 160 -7.23 8.95 0.25
N GLY A 161 -6.44 9.28 -0.77
CA GLY A 161 -6.91 10.07 -1.91
C GLY A 161 -7.87 9.33 -2.85
N SER A 162 -7.92 7.99 -2.77
CA SER A 162 -8.84 7.15 -3.55
C SER A 162 -9.10 5.82 -2.85
N VAL A 163 -10.19 5.17 -3.23
CA VAL A 163 -10.56 3.84 -2.73
C VAL A 163 -9.52 2.78 -3.17
N GLU A 164 -9.01 2.90 -4.39
CA GLU A 164 -7.98 2.02 -4.92
C GLU A 164 -6.67 2.14 -4.13
N GLY A 165 -6.27 3.39 -3.81
CA GLY A 165 -5.12 3.66 -2.95
C GLY A 165 -5.30 3.06 -1.56
N TYR A 166 -6.46 3.30 -0.94
CA TYR A 166 -6.82 2.71 0.35
C TYR A 166 -6.70 1.19 0.32
N TYR A 167 -7.29 0.55 -0.70
CA TYR A 167 -7.27 -0.90 -0.83
C TYR A 167 -5.85 -1.45 -0.98
N GLN A 168 -4.99 -0.80 -1.77
CA GLN A 168 -3.58 -1.18 -1.91
C GLN A 168 -2.79 -1.02 -0.62
N GLU A 169 -3.12 -0.02 0.20
CA GLU A 169 -2.45 0.25 1.46
C GLU A 169 -2.87 -0.74 2.55
N ILE A 170 -4.16 -0.99 2.75
CA ILE A 170 -4.63 -2.00 3.71
C ILE A 170 -4.23 -3.42 3.31
N GLY A 171 -4.13 -3.70 2.01
CA GLY A 171 -3.71 -4.99 1.47
C GLY A 171 -2.26 -5.38 1.81
N ARG A 172 -1.53 -4.52 2.53
CA ARG A 172 -0.20 -4.85 3.08
C ARG A 172 -0.27 -5.62 4.37
N ALA A 173 -1.37 -5.53 5.10
CA ALA A 173 -1.57 -6.28 6.34
C ALA A 173 -1.97 -7.74 6.08
N GLY A 174 -1.57 -8.62 6.98
CA GLY A 174 -2.03 -10.01 7.05
C GLY A 174 -1.79 -10.83 5.77
N ARG A 175 -0.67 -10.63 5.07
CA ARG A 175 -0.37 -11.39 3.84
C ARG A 175 -0.03 -12.85 4.13
N ASP A 176 0.34 -13.16 5.35
CA ASP A 176 0.54 -14.52 5.86
C ASP A 176 -0.78 -15.24 6.21
N GLY A 177 -1.93 -14.59 6.02
CA GLY A 177 -3.25 -15.12 6.32
C GLY A 177 -3.68 -14.96 7.78
N LEU A 178 -2.80 -14.48 8.66
CA LEU A 178 -3.11 -14.18 10.05
C LEU A 178 -3.78 -12.80 10.21
N PRO A 179 -4.59 -12.59 11.27
CA PRO A 179 -5.21 -11.29 11.55
C PRO A 179 -4.20 -10.21 11.94
#